data_fb6ad9cb8c51ac4bcf1910ffae995ff1
#
_entry.id   fb6ad9cb8c51ac4bcf1910ffae995ff1
#
_cell.length_a   1.000
_cell.length_b   1.000
_cell.length_c   1.000
_cell.angle_alpha   90.00
_cell.angle_beta   90.00
_cell.angle_gamma   90.00
#
_symmetry.space_group_name_H-M   'P 1'
#
loop_
_entity.id
_entity.type
_entity.pdbx_description
1 polymer ?
#
loop_
_entity_poly.entity_id
_entity_poly.type
_entity_poly.pdbx_seq_one_letter_code
_entity_poly.pdbx_strand_id
1 'polypeptide(L)'
;GRGIIAALEKLKEKGAYEMYRPDVVIYDVLGDVVCGGFSMPMRGGYADQVFVLTSGENMAIHAAANIAMAVDNFKNRGYAKLGGIILNRRNVKHEEEKVRELCEDIHSRIIGDLPRSETVTDAEELAMTVLEAWPDSEMAGEYRKLAGQILAVCRKQGENNA
;
A
#
# COMPACT_ATOMS: atom_id res chain seq x y z
N GLY A 1 -1.25 -18.30 -5.42
CA GLY A 1 0.18 -17.91 -5.49
C GLY A 1 0.80 -18.14 -6.86
N ARG A 2 0.64 -19.32 -7.47
CA ARG A 2 1.27 -19.66 -8.76
C ARG A 2 0.85 -18.75 -9.91
N GLY A 3 -0.42 -18.31 -9.97
CA GLY A 3 -0.91 -17.43 -11.02
C GLY A 3 -0.24 -16.05 -11.00
N ILE A 4 0.02 -15.49 -9.82
CA ILE A 4 0.68 -14.19 -9.66
C ILE A 4 2.14 -14.28 -10.13
N ILE A 5 2.85 -15.35 -9.76
CA ILE A 5 4.22 -15.60 -10.22
C ILE A 5 4.24 -15.66 -11.75
N ALA A 6 3.40 -16.49 -12.34
CA ALA A 6 3.34 -16.65 -13.79
C ALA A 6 3.03 -15.32 -14.51
N ALA A 7 2.17 -14.47 -13.92
CA ALA A 7 1.88 -13.15 -14.47
C ALA A 7 3.11 -12.22 -14.41
N LEU A 8 3.81 -12.15 -13.27
CA LEU A 8 5.01 -11.32 -13.10
C LEU A 8 6.15 -11.80 -14.01
N GLU A 9 6.38 -13.11 -14.09
CA GLU A 9 7.37 -13.71 -15.00
C GLU A 9 7.02 -13.39 -16.46
N LYS A 10 5.74 -13.45 -16.83
CA LYS A 10 5.29 -13.13 -18.18
C LYS A 10 5.50 -11.67 -18.54
N LEU A 11 5.24 -10.75 -17.61
CA LEU A 11 5.55 -9.32 -17.81
C LEU A 11 7.05 -9.10 -18.05
N LYS A 12 7.88 -9.77 -17.27
CA LYS A 12 9.35 -9.71 -17.41
C LYS A 12 9.82 -10.31 -18.75
N GLU A 13 9.34 -11.51 -19.10
CA GLU A 13 9.67 -12.15 -20.40
C GLU A 13 9.27 -11.29 -21.59
N LYS A 14 8.17 -10.54 -21.50
CA LYS A 14 7.71 -9.62 -22.55
C LYS A 14 8.44 -8.28 -22.56
N GLY A 15 9.40 -8.07 -21.66
CA GLY A 15 10.13 -6.81 -21.57
C GLY A 15 9.26 -5.61 -21.20
N ALA A 16 8.18 -5.84 -20.42
CA ALA A 16 7.22 -4.77 -20.08
C ALA A 16 7.90 -3.61 -19.35
N TYR A 17 8.78 -3.89 -18.42
CA TYR A 17 9.49 -2.87 -17.63
C TYR A 17 10.46 -2.06 -18.49
N GLU A 18 11.14 -2.69 -19.43
CA GLU A 18 12.06 -2.05 -20.38
C GLU A 18 11.31 -1.23 -21.42
N MET A 19 10.15 -1.71 -21.83
CA MET A 19 9.31 -1.05 -22.85
C MET A 19 8.63 0.20 -22.31
N TYR A 20 8.00 0.09 -21.13
CA TYR A 20 7.22 1.18 -20.54
C TYR A 20 8.04 2.09 -19.65
N ARG A 21 9.19 1.64 -19.12
CA ARG A 21 10.07 2.37 -18.19
C ARG A 21 9.31 3.11 -17.09
N PRO A 22 8.45 2.42 -16.33
CA PRO A 22 7.66 3.09 -15.31
C PRO A 22 8.56 3.63 -14.20
N ASP A 23 8.31 4.85 -13.73
CA ASP A 23 8.96 5.43 -12.56
C ASP A 23 8.49 4.76 -11.27
N VAL A 24 7.26 4.26 -11.25
CA VAL A 24 6.62 3.60 -10.12
C VAL A 24 5.80 2.41 -10.61
N VAL A 25 5.93 1.29 -9.90
CA VAL A 25 5.08 0.10 -10.12
C VAL A 25 4.33 -0.19 -8.84
N ILE A 26 3.00 -0.25 -8.92
CA ILE A 26 2.13 -0.58 -7.79
C ILE A 26 1.57 -1.97 -8.01
N TYR A 27 1.81 -2.85 -7.04
CA TYR A 27 1.18 -4.18 -6.97
C TYR A 27 0.01 -4.11 -6.00
N ASP A 28 -1.20 -3.99 -6.54
CA ASP A 28 -2.43 -4.03 -5.75
C ASP A 28 -2.75 -5.50 -5.43
N VAL A 29 -2.56 -5.88 -4.18
CA VAL A 29 -2.73 -7.25 -3.72
C VAL A 29 -3.75 -7.33 -2.59
N LEU A 30 -4.49 -8.44 -2.55
CA LEU A 30 -5.45 -8.73 -1.49
C LEU A 30 -4.77 -8.82 -0.12
N GLY A 31 -5.43 -8.30 0.90
CA GLY A 31 -4.97 -8.37 2.30
C GLY A 31 -5.07 -9.75 2.97
N ASP A 32 -5.42 -10.79 2.22
CA ASP A 32 -5.51 -12.15 2.72
C ASP A 32 -4.14 -12.85 2.66
N VAL A 33 -3.45 -12.87 3.79
CA VAL A 33 -2.14 -13.51 3.96
C VAL A 33 -2.16 -15.04 3.84
N VAL A 34 -3.34 -15.66 3.91
CA VAL A 34 -3.49 -17.13 3.78
C VAL A 34 -3.22 -17.57 2.35
N CYS A 35 -3.51 -16.74 1.37
CA CYS A 35 -3.13 -16.97 -0.01
C CYS A 35 -1.65 -16.65 -0.23
N GLY A 36 -0.79 -17.66 -0.39
CA GLY A 36 0.65 -17.47 -0.67
C GLY A 36 1.00 -16.52 -1.85
N GLY A 37 -0.01 -16.00 -2.56
CA GLY A 37 0.11 -15.00 -3.62
C GLY A 37 0.51 -13.60 -3.13
N PHE A 38 0.07 -13.21 -1.95
CA PHE A 38 0.38 -11.95 -1.29
C PHE A 38 1.91 -11.72 -1.19
N SER A 39 2.67 -12.73 -0.84
CA SER A 39 4.11 -12.62 -0.62
C SER A 39 4.95 -12.65 -1.91
N MET A 40 4.36 -12.93 -3.06
CA MET A 40 5.15 -13.14 -4.27
C MET A 40 5.85 -11.91 -4.81
N PRO A 41 5.21 -10.72 -4.92
CA PRO A 41 5.91 -9.52 -5.36
C PRO A 41 7.08 -9.16 -4.43
N MET A 42 6.95 -9.42 -3.13
CA MET A 42 8.00 -9.16 -2.14
C MET A 42 9.18 -10.11 -2.27
N ARG A 43 8.90 -11.41 -2.44
CA ARG A 43 9.92 -12.47 -2.48
C ARG A 43 10.71 -12.52 -3.78
N GLY A 44 10.12 -12.07 -4.87
CA GLY A 44 10.72 -12.06 -6.20
C GLY A 44 11.60 -10.83 -6.47
N GLY A 45 11.73 -9.89 -5.52
CA GLY A 45 12.43 -8.64 -5.73
C GLY A 45 11.71 -7.68 -6.69
N TYR A 46 10.38 -7.85 -6.86
CA TYR A 46 9.56 -6.96 -7.68
C TYR A 46 9.11 -5.73 -6.91
N ALA A 47 8.99 -5.82 -5.58
CA ALA A 47 8.58 -4.73 -4.71
C ALA A 47 9.64 -4.47 -3.63
N ASP A 48 9.92 -3.19 -3.37
CA ASP A 48 10.85 -2.74 -2.32
C ASP A 48 10.14 -2.40 -1.02
N GLN A 49 8.90 -1.88 -1.12
CA GLN A 49 8.10 -1.43 0.01
C GLN A 49 6.71 -2.05 0.00
N VAL A 50 6.20 -2.32 1.19
CA VAL A 50 4.82 -2.73 1.43
C VAL A 50 4.14 -1.65 2.25
N PHE A 51 3.03 -1.14 1.76
CA PHE A 51 2.16 -0.23 2.49
C PHE A 51 0.87 -0.96 2.83
N VAL A 52 0.47 -0.91 4.10
CA VAL A 52 -0.76 -1.57 4.55
C VAL A 52 -1.86 -0.54 4.72
N LEU A 53 -2.91 -0.70 3.94
CA LEU A 53 -4.12 0.13 4.04
C LEU A 53 -5.05 -0.50 5.08
N THR A 54 -5.47 0.24 6.09
CA THR A 54 -6.39 -0.22 7.14
C THR A 54 -7.36 0.86 7.56
N SER A 55 -8.41 0.46 8.26
CA SER A 55 -9.32 1.35 8.99
C SER A 55 -9.25 1.09 10.49
N GLY A 56 -9.99 1.86 11.30
CA GLY A 56 -10.11 1.65 12.75
C GLY A 56 -11.05 0.52 13.16
N GLU A 57 -11.57 -0.25 12.22
CA GLU A 57 -12.41 -1.42 12.49
C GLU A 57 -11.54 -2.57 13.02
N ASN A 58 -11.99 -3.25 14.07
CA ASN A 58 -11.17 -4.27 14.75
C ASN A 58 -10.67 -5.38 13.80
N MET A 59 -11.52 -5.80 12.85
CA MET A 59 -11.12 -6.83 11.88
C MET A 59 -10.07 -6.33 10.89
N ALA A 60 -10.16 -5.04 10.48
CA ALA A 60 -9.18 -4.43 9.60
C ALA A 60 -7.82 -4.28 10.30
N ILE A 61 -7.81 -3.88 11.58
CA ILE A 61 -6.61 -3.80 12.42
C ILE A 61 -5.96 -5.18 12.57
N HIS A 62 -6.76 -6.21 12.87
CA HIS A 62 -6.25 -7.57 12.99
C HIS A 62 -5.63 -8.08 11.68
N ALA A 63 -6.29 -7.82 10.54
CA ALA A 63 -5.75 -8.16 9.22
C ALA A 63 -4.45 -7.40 8.94
N ALA A 64 -4.39 -6.10 9.24
CA ALA A 64 -3.20 -5.28 9.08
C ALA A 64 -2.02 -5.78 9.93
N ALA A 65 -2.27 -6.17 11.18
CA ALA A 65 -1.26 -6.78 12.05
C ALA A 65 -0.69 -8.07 11.44
N ASN A 66 -1.55 -8.95 10.93
CA ASN A 66 -1.13 -10.20 10.29
C ASN A 66 -0.27 -9.94 9.04
N ILE A 67 -0.64 -8.95 8.22
CA ILE A 67 0.16 -8.54 7.04
C ILE A 67 1.53 -8.03 7.50
N ALA A 68 1.56 -7.13 8.47
CA ALA A 68 2.80 -6.53 8.98
C ALA A 68 3.75 -7.60 9.54
N MET A 69 3.24 -8.54 10.33
CA MET A 69 4.02 -9.67 10.83
C MET A 69 4.55 -10.57 9.70
N ALA A 70 3.74 -10.81 8.67
CA ALA A 70 4.18 -11.58 7.52
C ALA A 70 5.31 -10.87 6.77
N VAL A 71 5.23 -9.54 6.58
CA VAL A 71 6.30 -8.74 5.98
C VAL A 71 7.57 -8.78 6.83
N ASP A 72 7.44 -8.63 8.16
CA ASP A 72 8.57 -8.65 9.08
C ASP A 72 9.33 -9.99 9.06
N ASN A 73 8.62 -11.10 8.92
CA ASN A 73 9.24 -12.43 8.79
C ASN A 73 10.13 -12.56 7.53
N PHE A 74 9.96 -11.70 6.55
CA PHE A 74 10.73 -11.72 5.31
C PHE A 74 11.87 -10.70 5.28
N LYS A 75 11.94 -9.72 6.19
CA LYS A 75 12.93 -8.63 6.18
C LYS A 75 14.38 -9.09 6.14
N ASN A 76 14.69 -10.19 6.84
CA ASN A 76 16.06 -10.73 6.94
C ASN A 76 16.52 -11.49 5.68
N ARG A 77 15.66 -11.61 4.67
CA ARG A 77 15.94 -12.34 3.42
C ARG A 77 16.17 -11.42 2.22
N GLY A 78 16.33 -10.11 2.45
CA GLY A 78 16.47 -9.12 1.38
C GLY A 78 15.18 -8.85 0.59
N TYR A 79 14.03 -9.17 1.19
CA TYR A 79 12.71 -8.92 0.58
C TYR A 79 12.17 -7.53 0.95
N ALA A 80 11.02 -7.17 0.39
CA ALA A 80 10.36 -5.89 0.64
C ALA A 80 10.17 -5.62 2.14
N LYS A 81 10.27 -4.35 2.53
CA LYS A 81 10.12 -3.88 3.91
C LYS A 81 8.77 -3.22 4.10
N LEU A 82 8.31 -3.17 5.35
CA LEU A 82 7.11 -2.41 5.70
C LEU A 82 7.42 -0.91 5.61
N GLY A 83 6.82 -0.23 4.64
CA GLY A 83 6.97 1.21 4.42
C GLY A 83 6.13 2.06 5.37
N GLY A 84 5.02 1.52 5.83
CA GLY A 84 4.12 2.17 6.77
C GLY A 84 2.67 1.77 6.62
N ILE A 85 1.84 2.34 7.49
CA ILE A 85 0.39 2.16 7.53
C ILE A 85 -0.29 3.37 6.91
N ILE A 86 -1.32 3.14 6.12
CA ILE A 86 -2.21 4.18 5.59
C ILE A 86 -3.57 3.99 6.25
N LEU A 87 -3.99 4.99 7.03
CA LEU A 87 -5.30 5.00 7.63
C LEU A 87 -6.34 5.46 6.59
N ASN A 88 -7.27 4.58 6.24
CA ASN A 88 -8.43 4.89 5.41
C ASN A 88 -9.64 5.01 6.32
N ARG A 89 -10.02 6.22 6.68
CA ARG A 89 -11.05 6.48 7.71
C ARG A 89 -12.42 5.97 7.32
N ARG A 90 -13.07 5.32 8.27
CA ARG A 90 -14.46 4.82 8.16
C ARG A 90 -15.38 5.49 9.17
N ASN A 91 -14.90 6.54 9.90
CA ASN A 91 -15.60 7.23 10.97
C ASN A 91 -15.95 6.30 12.15
N VAL A 92 -15.06 5.38 12.47
CA VAL A 92 -15.18 4.51 13.64
C VAL A 92 -14.66 5.23 14.88
N LYS A 93 -15.28 4.96 16.05
CA LYS A 93 -14.81 5.55 17.32
C LYS A 93 -13.37 5.15 17.62
N HIS A 94 -12.57 6.12 18.06
CA HIS A 94 -11.16 5.93 18.44
C HIS A 94 -10.30 5.35 17.30
N GLU A 95 -10.66 5.64 16.07
CA GLU A 95 -10.05 5.08 14.87
C GLU A 95 -8.55 5.35 14.81
N GLU A 96 -8.15 6.60 15.02
CA GLU A 96 -6.76 7.00 15.01
C GLU A 96 -5.97 6.38 16.17
N GLU A 97 -6.52 6.37 17.37
CA GLU A 97 -5.89 5.78 18.57
C GLU A 97 -5.59 4.29 18.34
N LYS A 98 -6.57 3.54 17.87
CA LYS A 98 -6.41 2.11 17.57
C LYS A 98 -5.34 1.82 16.50
N VAL A 99 -5.28 2.65 15.46
CA VAL A 99 -4.26 2.47 14.41
C VAL A 99 -2.88 2.93 14.90
N ARG A 100 -2.79 3.89 15.82
CA ARG A 100 -1.53 4.24 16.51
C ARG A 100 -1.02 3.10 17.38
N GLU A 101 -1.89 2.49 18.18
CA GLU A 101 -1.56 1.29 18.98
C GLU A 101 -1.03 0.17 18.08
N LEU A 102 -1.72 -0.12 16.96
CA LEU A 102 -1.22 -1.08 15.97
C LEU A 102 0.20 -0.70 15.49
N CYS A 103 0.44 0.57 15.16
CA CYS A 103 1.76 1.02 14.70
C CYS A 103 2.85 0.84 15.76
N GLU A 104 2.54 1.05 17.05
CA GLU A 104 3.46 0.80 18.15
C GLU A 104 3.81 -0.69 18.26
N ASP A 105 2.80 -1.56 18.23
CA ASP A 105 2.96 -3.03 18.30
C ASP A 105 3.82 -3.61 17.16
N ILE A 106 3.66 -3.08 15.96
CA ILE A 106 4.40 -3.56 14.77
C ILE A 106 5.65 -2.74 14.46
N HIS A 107 6.05 -1.82 15.35
CA HIS A 107 7.19 -0.91 15.16
C HIS A 107 7.16 -0.14 13.83
N SER A 108 5.99 0.40 13.48
CA SER A 108 5.75 1.15 12.26
C SER A 108 5.16 2.54 12.54
N ARG A 109 4.64 3.20 11.53
CA ARG A 109 4.03 4.52 11.64
C ARG A 109 2.91 4.70 10.63
N ILE A 110 1.97 5.59 10.93
CA ILE A 110 1.01 6.09 9.96
C ILE A 110 1.75 7.06 9.01
N ILE A 111 1.74 6.75 7.73
CA ILE A 111 2.37 7.58 6.68
C ILE A 111 1.34 8.33 5.85
N GLY A 112 0.08 7.98 5.95
CA GLY A 112 -1.02 8.64 5.27
C GLY A 112 -2.31 8.45 6.04
N ASP A 113 -3.18 9.44 5.94
CA ASP A 113 -4.48 9.47 6.60
C ASP A 113 -5.48 10.03 5.58
N LEU A 114 -6.39 9.19 5.13
CA LEU A 114 -7.40 9.53 4.14
C LEU A 114 -8.77 9.67 4.82
N PRO A 115 -9.37 10.85 4.81
CA PRO A 115 -10.70 11.04 5.36
C PRO A 115 -11.75 10.30 4.53
N ARG A 116 -12.84 9.89 5.17
CA ARG A 116 -14.01 9.43 4.44
C ARG A 116 -14.67 10.63 3.76
N SER A 117 -14.90 10.54 2.46
CA SER A 117 -15.44 11.62 1.65
C SER A 117 -16.49 11.11 0.66
N GLU A 118 -17.62 11.80 0.56
CA GLU A 118 -18.63 11.54 -0.46
C GLU A 118 -18.10 11.80 -1.87
N THR A 119 -17.15 12.72 -2.02
CA THR A 119 -16.48 13.00 -3.31
C THR A 119 -15.92 11.75 -3.98
N VAL A 120 -15.50 10.75 -3.18
CA VAL A 120 -15.00 9.47 -3.71
C VAL A 120 -16.15 8.68 -4.34
N THR A 121 -17.26 8.55 -3.62
CA THR A 121 -18.45 7.83 -4.10
C THR A 121 -19.05 8.51 -5.34
N ASP A 122 -19.10 9.86 -5.34
CA ASP A 122 -19.61 10.62 -6.48
C ASP A 122 -18.72 10.44 -7.72
N ALA A 123 -17.38 10.34 -7.56
CA ALA A 123 -16.47 10.05 -8.65
C ALA A 123 -16.67 8.64 -9.20
N GLU A 124 -16.91 7.65 -8.32
CA GLU A 124 -17.23 6.28 -8.71
C GLU A 124 -18.50 6.19 -9.57
N GLU A 125 -19.56 6.97 -9.22
CA GLU A 125 -20.78 7.06 -10.01
C GLU A 125 -20.53 7.59 -11.44
N LEU A 126 -19.51 8.42 -11.61
CA LEU A 126 -19.07 8.92 -12.92
C LEU A 126 -18.09 7.99 -13.63
N ALA A 127 -17.72 6.85 -13.03
CA ALA A 127 -16.65 5.97 -13.47
C ALA A 127 -15.30 6.72 -13.68
N MET A 128 -15.02 7.70 -12.83
CA MET A 128 -13.82 8.53 -12.84
C MET A 128 -13.09 8.45 -11.51
N THR A 129 -11.81 8.77 -11.52
CA THR A 129 -11.09 9.04 -10.27
C THR A 129 -11.45 10.41 -9.72
N VAL A 130 -11.24 10.62 -8.41
CA VAL A 130 -11.45 11.95 -7.79
C VAL A 130 -10.57 13.02 -8.47
N LEU A 131 -9.36 12.67 -8.87
CA LEU A 131 -8.45 13.60 -9.52
C LEU A 131 -8.90 14.00 -10.92
N GLU A 132 -9.63 13.14 -11.62
CA GLU A 132 -10.21 13.43 -12.93
C GLU A 132 -11.51 14.24 -12.81
N ALA A 133 -12.41 13.83 -11.89
CA ALA A 133 -13.70 14.46 -11.75
C ALA A 133 -13.61 15.84 -11.03
N TRP A 134 -12.82 15.91 -9.96
CA TRP A 134 -12.68 17.11 -9.13
C TRP A 134 -11.22 17.33 -8.71
N PRO A 135 -10.35 17.77 -9.63
CA PRO A 135 -8.90 17.90 -9.38
C PRO A 135 -8.53 18.90 -8.28
N ASP A 136 -9.39 19.88 -8.01
CA ASP A 136 -9.18 20.93 -7.02
C ASP A 136 -9.91 20.65 -5.68
N SER A 137 -10.53 19.48 -5.52
CA SER A 137 -11.18 19.11 -4.28
C SER A 137 -10.17 18.85 -3.16
N GLU A 138 -10.63 18.98 -1.92
CA GLU A 138 -9.85 18.63 -0.72
C GLU A 138 -9.36 17.17 -0.80
N MET A 139 -10.22 16.25 -1.22
CA MET A 139 -9.88 14.83 -1.34
C MET A 139 -8.80 14.59 -2.40
N ALA A 140 -8.83 15.31 -3.53
CA ALA A 140 -7.75 15.26 -4.52
C ALA A 140 -6.41 15.74 -3.93
N GLY A 141 -6.46 16.75 -3.05
CA GLY A 141 -5.31 17.24 -2.27
C GLY A 141 -4.74 16.15 -1.35
N GLU A 142 -5.60 15.43 -0.62
CA GLU A 142 -5.17 14.34 0.26
C GLU A 142 -4.55 13.17 -0.52
N TYR A 143 -5.07 12.81 -1.68
CA TYR A 143 -4.45 11.79 -2.55
C TYR A 143 -3.08 12.21 -3.06
N ARG A 144 -2.90 13.49 -3.47
CA ARG A 144 -1.58 13.99 -3.90
C ARG A 144 -0.58 13.99 -2.75
N LYS A 145 -1.01 14.38 -1.55
CA LYS A 145 -0.19 14.33 -0.34
C LYS A 145 0.25 12.91 -0.01
N LEU A 146 -0.69 11.94 -0.03
CA LEU A 146 -0.39 10.53 0.17
C LEU A 146 0.62 10.02 -0.85
N ALA A 147 0.44 10.33 -2.13
CA ALA A 147 1.38 9.94 -3.19
C ALA A 147 2.79 10.47 -2.90
N GLY A 148 2.90 11.75 -2.50
CA GLY A 148 4.18 12.35 -2.09
C GLY A 148 4.83 11.64 -0.90
N GLN A 149 4.04 11.24 0.10
CA GLN A 149 4.51 10.53 1.29
C GLN A 149 5.03 9.12 0.93
N ILE A 150 4.31 8.37 0.09
CA ILE A 150 4.72 7.06 -0.42
C ILE A 150 6.05 7.19 -1.18
N LEU A 151 6.15 8.11 -2.12
CA LEU A 151 7.36 8.34 -2.90
C LEU A 151 8.55 8.73 -2.01
N ALA A 152 8.35 9.53 -0.97
CA ALA A 152 9.40 9.90 -0.03
C ALA A 152 9.94 8.70 0.76
N VAL A 153 9.08 7.73 1.11
CA VAL A 153 9.50 6.48 1.77
C VAL A 153 10.33 5.63 0.80
N CYS A 154 9.89 5.49 -0.45
CA CYS A 154 10.58 4.70 -1.46
C CYS A 154 11.98 5.26 -1.79
N ARG A 155 12.13 6.60 -1.91
CA ARG A 155 13.42 7.25 -2.24
C ARG A 155 14.49 7.11 -1.16
N LYS A 156 14.11 7.22 0.12
CA LYS A 156 15.04 7.09 1.26
C LYS A 156 15.75 5.74 1.32
N GLN A 157 15.23 4.70 0.67
CA GLN A 157 15.87 3.41 0.62
C GLN A 157 16.82 3.25 -0.57
N GLY A 158 16.58 3.94 -1.67
CA GLY A 158 17.52 3.94 -2.81
C GLY A 158 18.88 4.52 -2.42
N GLU A 159 18.88 5.55 -1.55
CA GLU A 159 20.11 6.19 -1.05
C GLU A 159 20.89 5.31 -0.04
N ASN A 160 20.22 4.40 0.67
CA ASN A 160 20.87 3.50 1.65
C ASN A 160 21.39 2.18 1.03
N ASN A 161 21.07 1.91 -0.22
CA ASN A 161 21.47 0.70 -0.95
C ASN A 161 22.48 0.99 -2.08
N ALA A 162 22.86 2.25 -2.26
CA ALA A 162 23.92 2.72 -3.19
C ALA A 162 25.21 2.99 -2.44
#